data_c989814336ebfcdd5c70ca6b572e357e
#
_entry.id   c989814336ebfcdd5c70ca6b572e357e
#
_cell.length_a   1.000
_cell.length_b   1.000
_cell.length_c   1.000
_cell.angle_alpha   90.00
_cell.angle_beta   90.00
_cell.angle_gamma   90.00
#
_symmetry.space_group_name_H-M   'P 1'
#
loop_
_entity.id
_entity.type
_entity.pdbx_description
1 polymer ?
#
loop_
_entity_poly.entity_id
_entity_poly.type
_entity_poly.pdbx_seq_one_letter_code
_entity_poly.pdbx_strand_id
1 'polypeptide(L)'
;NSHSDFKYMYYPSQINQTDLQIFQNIFQWCYRIINTANMVISRAEGSGIDWKGTETEAAAHKNKIIAQARFFRAWAYRHLTYSFGAVPLSTEEITGMNYRNDWERNSVESIREVMEQDFAFAMNNLPLREENNSKISGAMARHYLGELYLAMDQPSKAVEVLKPLAEGSEYLSLIHI
;
A
#
# COMPACT_ATOMS: atom_id res chain seq x y z
N ASN A 1 -24.75 -4.98 -17.71
CA ASN A 1 -25.36 -4.15 -16.65
C ASN A 1 -24.34 -3.43 -15.74
N SER A 2 -23.05 -3.71 -15.86
CA SER A 2 -22.01 -3.11 -14.99
C SER A 2 -21.53 -1.71 -15.41
N HIS A 3 -21.99 -1.18 -16.55
CA HIS A 3 -21.56 0.12 -17.05
C HIS A 3 -22.41 1.31 -16.54
N SER A 4 -23.52 1.05 -15.87
CA SER A 4 -24.40 2.10 -15.38
C SER A 4 -23.77 2.91 -14.23
N ASP A 5 -22.96 2.26 -13.38
CA ASP A 5 -22.41 2.91 -12.18
C ASP A 5 -21.34 3.98 -12.51
N PHE A 6 -20.58 3.79 -13.59
CA PHE A 6 -19.63 4.79 -14.06
C PHE A 6 -20.30 6.03 -14.66
N LYS A 7 -21.54 5.93 -15.13
CA LYS A 7 -22.30 7.04 -15.67
C LYS A 7 -22.49 8.16 -14.66
N TYR A 8 -22.62 7.82 -13.38
CA TYR A 8 -22.83 8.81 -12.31
C TYR A 8 -21.57 9.60 -11.96
N MET A 9 -20.38 9.11 -12.32
CA MET A 9 -19.12 9.83 -12.09
C MET A 9 -18.99 11.11 -12.96
N TYR A 10 -19.77 11.21 -14.03
CA TYR A 10 -19.79 12.41 -14.90
C TYR A 10 -20.70 13.53 -14.38
N TYR A 11 -21.50 13.29 -13.35
CA TYR A 11 -22.42 14.27 -12.80
C TYR A 11 -22.00 14.65 -11.37
N PRO A 12 -21.38 15.83 -11.15
CA PRO A 12 -20.89 16.26 -9.84
C PRO A 12 -21.94 16.20 -8.73
N SER A 13 -23.22 16.44 -9.05
CA SER A 13 -24.33 16.35 -8.10
C SER A 13 -24.66 14.93 -7.63
N GLN A 14 -24.13 13.91 -8.31
CA GLN A 14 -24.41 12.50 -8.01
C GLN A 14 -23.21 11.78 -7.38
N ILE A 15 -22.01 12.38 -7.43
CA ILE A 15 -20.78 11.77 -6.88
C ILE A 15 -20.86 11.60 -5.34
N ASN A 16 -21.61 12.46 -4.66
CA ASN A 16 -21.74 12.46 -3.19
C ASN A 16 -22.90 11.63 -2.66
N GLN A 17 -23.52 10.80 -3.49
CA GLN A 17 -24.58 9.90 -2.99
C GLN A 17 -23.97 8.77 -2.16
N THR A 18 -24.41 8.65 -0.92
CA THR A 18 -23.91 7.67 0.06
C THR A 18 -24.25 6.22 -0.29
N ASP A 19 -25.18 6.02 -1.21
CA ASP A 19 -25.70 4.72 -1.66
C ASP A 19 -25.04 4.20 -2.95
N LEU A 20 -24.05 4.93 -3.50
CA LEU A 20 -23.30 4.45 -4.64
C LEU A 20 -22.47 3.20 -4.28
N GLN A 21 -22.94 2.04 -4.71
CA GLN A 21 -22.35 0.74 -4.43
C GLN A 21 -20.86 0.67 -4.79
N ILE A 22 -20.43 1.41 -5.81
CA ILE A 22 -19.02 1.42 -6.24
C ILE A 22 -18.09 1.96 -5.15
N PHE A 23 -18.48 3.04 -4.44
CA PHE A 23 -17.67 3.59 -3.35
C PHE A 23 -17.63 2.67 -2.14
N GLN A 24 -18.76 2.04 -1.81
CA GLN A 24 -18.81 1.03 -0.77
C GLN A 24 -17.90 -0.17 -1.09
N ASN A 25 -17.93 -0.65 -2.34
CA ASN A 25 -17.11 -1.76 -2.78
C ASN A 25 -15.61 -1.42 -2.72
N ILE A 26 -15.20 -0.22 -3.19
CA ILE A 26 -13.80 0.23 -3.13
C ILE A 26 -13.34 0.31 -1.67
N PHE A 27 -14.16 0.92 -0.79
CA PHE A 27 -13.86 1.07 0.63
C PHE A 27 -13.66 -0.31 1.30
N GLN A 28 -14.63 -1.21 1.13
CA GLN A 28 -14.57 -2.56 1.70
C GLN A 28 -13.39 -3.37 1.15
N TRP A 29 -13.11 -3.26 -0.14
CA TRP A 29 -12.01 -3.97 -0.78
C TRP A 29 -10.66 -3.51 -0.24
N CYS A 30 -10.44 -2.20 -0.11
CA CYS A 30 -9.23 -1.66 0.48
C CYS A 30 -9.04 -2.13 1.92
N TYR A 31 -10.09 -2.12 2.76
CA TYR A 31 -9.96 -2.60 4.14
C TYR A 31 -9.76 -4.11 4.24
N ARG A 32 -10.26 -4.90 3.30
CA ARG A 32 -9.90 -6.33 3.23
C ARG A 32 -8.41 -6.52 2.92
N ILE A 33 -7.84 -5.74 2.01
CA ILE A 33 -6.40 -5.76 1.73
C ILE A 33 -5.61 -5.36 2.98
N ILE A 34 -5.99 -4.27 3.64
CA ILE A 34 -5.33 -3.78 4.86
C ILE A 34 -5.35 -4.85 5.95
N ASN A 35 -6.51 -5.45 6.23
CA ASN A 35 -6.61 -6.49 7.26
C ASN A 35 -5.81 -7.75 6.90
N THR A 36 -5.82 -8.15 5.62
CA THR A 36 -4.98 -9.27 5.15
C THR A 36 -3.49 -8.95 5.29
N ALA A 37 -3.07 -7.74 4.95
CA ALA A 37 -1.69 -7.31 5.13
C ALA A 37 -1.28 -7.31 6.62
N ASN A 38 -2.13 -6.76 7.49
CA ASN A 38 -1.92 -6.78 8.94
C ASN A 38 -1.80 -8.21 9.48
N MET A 39 -2.66 -9.12 9.02
CA MET A 39 -2.59 -10.55 9.34
C MET A 39 -1.25 -11.17 8.95
N VAL A 40 -0.78 -10.92 7.72
CA VAL A 40 0.50 -11.45 7.23
C VAL A 40 1.66 -10.88 8.05
N ILE A 41 1.67 -9.58 8.34
CA ILE A 41 2.70 -8.92 9.13
C ILE A 41 2.74 -9.53 10.54
N SER A 42 1.61 -9.56 11.24
CA SER A 42 1.50 -10.07 12.62
C SER A 42 1.98 -11.52 12.71
N ARG A 43 1.54 -12.37 11.79
CA ARG A 43 1.92 -13.79 11.79
C ARG A 43 3.37 -14.02 11.40
N ALA A 44 3.91 -13.22 10.47
CA ALA A 44 5.32 -13.30 10.10
C ALA A 44 6.25 -12.81 11.22
N GLU A 45 5.83 -11.82 12.01
CA GLU A 45 6.57 -11.32 13.17
C GLU A 45 6.47 -12.25 14.38
N GLY A 46 5.41 -13.05 14.47
CA GLY A 46 5.20 -14.03 15.52
C GLY A 46 6.19 -15.22 15.47
N SER A 47 6.17 -16.02 16.51
CA SER A 47 7.09 -17.18 16.69
C SER A 47 6.63 -18.47 16.01
N GLY A 48 5.48 -18.44 15.31
CA GLY A 48 4.84 -19.67 14.79
C GLY A 48 5.38 -20.16 13.45
N ILE A 49 6.26 -19.42 12.78
CA ILE A 49 6.80 -19.79 11.46
C ILE A 49 8.26 -20.19 11.57
N ASP A 50 8.57 -21.40 11.12
CA ASP A 50 9.93 -21.89 10.98
C ASP A 50 10.51 -21.42 9.62
N TRP A 51 11.21 -20.29 9.65
CA TRP A 51 11.88 -19.74 8.48
C TRP A 51 13.12 -20.56 8.15
N LYS A 52 13.12 -21.21 6.98
CA LYS A 52 14.22 -22.11 6.56
C LYS A 52 15.47 -21.33 6.14
N GLY A 53 16.63 -21.99 6.28
CA GLY A 53 17.94 -21.47 5.92
C GLY A 53 18.78 -21.06 7.12
N THR A 54 19.89 -20.38 6.87
CA THR A 54 20.71 -19.73 7.91
C THR A 54 19.91 -18.59 8.55
N GLU A 55 20.35 -18.11 9.71
CA GLU A 55 19.70 -16.99 10.41
C GLU A 55 19.51 -15.77 9.49
N THR A 56 20.53 -15.45 8.68
CA THR A 56 20.50 -14.34 7.71
C THR A 56 19.48 -14.59 6.59
N GLU A 57 19.44 -15.81 6.04
CA GLU A 57 18.47 -16.17 4.99
C GLU A 57 17.05 -16.19 5.53
N ALA A 58 16.85 -16.74 6.72
CA ALA A 58 15.56 -16.77 7.40
C ALA A 58 15.03 -15.34 7.65
N ALA A 59 15.89 -14.44 8.14
CA ALA A 59 15.55 -13.03 8.33
C ALA A 59 15.21 -12.33 6.99
N ALA A 60 15.97 -12.59 5.93
CA ALA A 60 15.71 -12.03 4.60
C ALA A 60 14.38 -12.53 4.03
N HIS A 61 14.08 -13.83 4.16
CA HIS A 61 12.80 -14.40 3.73
C HIS A 61 11.61 -13.79 4.49
N LYS A 62 11.74 -13.71 5.82
CA LYS A 62 10.75 -13.05 6.68
C LYS A 62 10.50 -11.60 6.26
N ASN A 63 11.57 -10.83 6.14
CA ASN A 63 11.47 -9.41 5.76
C ASN A 63 10.88 -9.22 4.37
N LYS A 64 11.19 -10.10 3.42
CA LYS A 64 10.61 -10.06 2.07
C LYS A 64 9.09 -10.25 2.11
N ILE A 65 8.57 -11.16 2.91
CA ILE A 65 7.13 -11.38 3.07
C ILE A 65 6.45 -10.19 3.74
N ILE A 66 7.05 -9.68 4.83
CA ILE A 66 6.54 -8.48 5.52
C ILE A 66 6.55 -7.28 4.57
N ALA A 67 7.60 -7.11 3.76
CA ALA A 67 7.74 -6.02 2.81
C ALA A 67 6.62 -6.02 1.74
N GLN A 68 6.26 -7.19 1.22
CA GLN A 68 5.13 -7.30 0.29
C GLN A 68 3.80 -6.92 0.97
N ALA A 69 3.58 -7.40 2.19
CA ALA A 69 2.37 -7.10 2.94
C ALA A 69 2.27 -5.59 3.26
N ARG A 70 3.35 -4.97 3.72
CA ARG A 70 3.43 -3.53 3.99
C ARG A 70 3.19 -2.72 2.72
N PHE A 71 3.77 -3.12 1.60
CA PHE A 71 3.51 -2.46 0.31
C PHE A 71 2.02 -2.43 -0.01
N PHE A 72 1.32 -3.57 0.09
CA PHE A 72 -0.12 -3.63 -0.20
C PHE A 72 -0.96 -2.84 0.81
N ARG A 73 -0.55 -2.78 2.08
CA ARG A 73 -1.22 -1.96 3.08
C ARG A 73 -1.12 -0.47 2.72
N ALA A 74 0.07 0.02 2.43
CA ALA A 74 0.29 1.40 2.00
C ALA A 74 -0.44 1.72 0.69
N TRP A 75 -0.42 0.81 -0.27
CA TRP A 75 -1.12 0.95 -1.54
C TRP A 75 -2.65 1.05 -1.34
N ALA A 76 -3.23 0.25 -0.46
CA ALA A 76 -4.65 0.34 -0.14
C ALA A 76 -5.01 1.66 0.56
N TYR A 77 -4.18 2.12 1.51
CA TYR A 77 -4.35 3.43 2.14
C TYR A 77 -4.21 4.59 1.15
N ARG A 78 -3.32 4.48 0.17
CA ARG A 78 -3.23 5.47 -0.91
C ARG A 78 -4.57 5.61 -1.64
N HIS A 79 -5.20 4.52 -2.03
CA HIS A 79 -6.51 4.56 -2.69
C HIS A 79 -7.60 5.12 -1.78
N LEU A 80 -7.60 4.75 -0.51
CA LEU A 80 -8.55 5.29 0.45
C LEU A 80 -8.40 6.79 0.65
N THR A 81 -7.18 7.28 0.85
CA THR A 81 -6.94 8.72 1.07
C THR A 81 -7.25 9.57 -0.15
N TYR A 82 -6.98 9.08 -1.37
CA TYR A 82 -7.32 9.80 -2.60
C TYR A 82 -8.83 9.82 -2.88
N SER A 83 -9.55 8.76 -2.51
CA SER A 83 -10.99 8.65 -2.78
C SER A 83 -11.86 9.26 -1.67
N PHE A 84 -11.42 9.16 -0.40
CA PHE A 84 -12.26 9.46 0.77
C PHE A 84 -11.63 10.48 1.74
N GLY A 85 -10.38 10.87 1.54
CA GLY A 85 -9.66 11.74 2.47
C GLY A 85 -9.33 11.03 3.79
N ALA A 86 -9.72 11.62 4.91
CA ALA A 86 -9.57 11.04 6.24
C ALA A 86 -10.38 9.75 6.39
N VAL A 87 -9.75 8.67 6.82
CA VAL A 87 -10.36 7.34 7.00
C VAL A 87 -9.82 6.68 8.28
N PRO A 88 -10.48 5.64 8.81
CA PRO A 88 -9.95 4.88 9.94
C PRO A 88 -8.57 4.26 9.64
N LEU A 89 -7.64 4.38 10.59
CA LEU A 89 -6.32 3.77 10.50
C LEU A 89 -6.29 2.48 11.32
N SER A 90 -5.96 1.38 10.65
CA SER A 90 -5.80 0.05 11.25
C SER A 90 -4.45 -0.53 10.86
N THR A 91 -3.60 -0.80 11.84
CA THR A 91 -2.26 -1.38 11.67
C THR A 91 -2.14 -2.77 12.30
N GLU A 92 -3.21 -3.28 12.88
CA GLU A 92 -3.30 -4.58 13.53
C GLU A 92 -4.31 -5.49 12.82
N GLU A 93 -4.10 -6.80 12.88
CA GLU A 93 -5.07 -7.78 12.41
C GLU A 93 -6.36 -7.66 13.21
N ILE A 94 -7.48 -7.43 12.52
CA ILE A 94 -8.81 -7.45 13.14
C ILE A 94 -9.39 -8.85 12.99
N THR A 95 -9.70 -9.44 14.13
CA THR A 95 -10.33 -10.76 14.25
C THR A 95 -11.69 -10.63 14.94
N GLY A 96 -12.44 -11.72 15.05
CA GLY A 96 -13.68 -11.71 15.84
C GLY A 96 -13.48 -11.42 17.33
N MET A 97 -12.22 -11.53 17.84
CA MET A 97 -11.92 -11.32 19.27
C MET A 97 -11.60 -9.86 19.62
N ASN A 98 -11.03 -9.10 18.66
CA ASN A 98 -10.68 -7.68 18.82
C ASN A 98 -11.50 -6.76 17.91
N TYR A 99 -12.65 -7.25 17.46
CA TYR A 99 -13.60 -6.45 16.68
C TYR A 99 -14.12 -5.26 17.51
N ARG A 100 -14.12 -4.09 16.86
CA ARG A 100 -14.64 -2.85 17.43
C ARG A 100 -15.50 -2.12 16.40
N ASN A 101 -16.43 -1.31 16.84
CA ASN A 101 -17.36 -0.54 16.02
C ASN A 101 -17.24 0.99 16.25
N ASP A 102 -16.29 1.41 17.08
CA ASP A 102 -16.03 2.80 17.48
C ASP A 102 -14.87 3.42 16.67
N TRP A 103 -14.79 3.09 15.38
CA TRP A 103 -13.77 3.61 14.49
C TRP A 103 -13.96 5.09 14.20
N GLU A 104 -12.91 5.87 14.42
CA GLU A 104 -12.83 7.27 14.04
C GLU A 104 -11.96 7.46 12.81
N ARG A 105 -12.15 8.58 12.10
CA ARG A 105 -11.32 8.95 10.98
C ARG A 105 -10.00 9.54 11.49
N ASN A 106 -8.90 9.00 11.00
CA ASN A 106 -7.57 9.57 11.20
C ASN A 106 -7.28 10.61 10.11
N SER A 107 -6.45 11.58 10.42
CA SER A 107 -6.03 12.59 9.43
C SER A 107 -5.28 11.95 8.26
N VAL A 108 -5.32 12.60 7.11
CA VAL A 108 -4.57 12.14 5.92
C VAL A 108 -3.08 12.12 6.22
N GLU A 109 -2.59 13.06 7.02
CA GLU A 109 -1.19 13.18 7.42
C GLU A 109 -0.73 11.96 8.22
N SER A 110 -1.50 11.55 9.24
CA SER A 110 -1.15 10.36 10.04
C SER A 110 -1.20 9.07 9.24
N ILE A 111 -2.11 8.97 8.26
CA ILE A 111 -2.15 7.83 7.35
C ILE A 111 -0.93 7.82 6.42
N ARG A 112 -0.54 9.00 5.90
CA ARG A 112 0.66 9.15 5.05
C ARG A 112 1.95 8.79 5.79
N GLU A 113 2.06 9.05 7.09
CA GLU A 113 3.19 8.60 7.90
C GLU A 113 3.32 7.07 7.92
N VAL A 114 2.22 6.36 8.07
CA VAL A 114 2.21 4.89 8.00
C VAL A 114 2.54 4.41 6.58
N MET A 115 2.01 5.06 5.55
CA MET A 115 2.34 4.74 4.17
C MET A 115 3.83 4.95 3.86
N GLU A 116 4.44 6.03 4.37
CA GLU A 116 5.88 6.32 4.23
C GLU A 116 6.72 5.20 4.85
N GLN A 117 6.40 4.81 6.09
CA GLN A 117 7.10 3.71 6.78
C GLN A 117 6.97 2.38 6.02
N ASP A 118 5.79 2.08 5.51
CA ASP A 118 5.51 0.82 4.81
C ASP A 118 6.19 0.76 3.44
N PHE A 119 6.11 1.81 2.63
CA PHE A 119 6.81 1.87 1.35
C PHE A 119 8.33 1.91 1.52
N ALA A 120 8.85 2.63 2.53
CA ALA A 120 10.29 2.64 2.83
C ALA A 120 10.78 1.26 3.27
N PHE A 121 10.02 0.54 4.11
CA PHE A 121 10.37 -0.83 4.47
C PHE A 121 10.35 -1.76 3.24
N ALA A 122 9.35 -1.64 2.39
CA ALA A 122 9.25 -2.42 1.16
C ALA A 122 10.43 -2.13 0.21
N MET A 123 10.77 -0.86 0.01
CA MET A 123 11.90 -0.42 -0.79
C MET A 123 13.23 -1.05 -0.34
N ASN A 124 13.43 -1.17 0.98
CA ASN A 124 14.69 -1.63 1.56
C ASN A 124 14.79 -3.17 1.66
N ASN A 125 13.67 -3.90 1.61
CA ASN A 125 13.64 -5.35 1.83
C ASN A 125 13.17 -6.16 0.61
N LEU A 126 12.83 -5.49 -0.50
CA LEU A 126 12.53 -6.14 -1.77
C LEU A 126 13.69 -5.93 -2.75
N PRO A 127 13.98 -6.92 -3.61
CA PRO A 127 14.96 -6.73 -4.69
C PRO A 127 14.47 -5.60 -5.61
N LEU A 128 15.41 -4.82 -6.11
CA LEU A 128 15.09 -3.70 -7.01
C LEU A 128 14.23 -4.15 -8.19
N ARG A 129 14.53 -5.34 -8.74
CA ARG A 129 13.78 -6.00 -9.79
C ARG A 129 13.51 -7.45 -9.39
N GLU A 130 12.31 -7.93 -9.63
CA GLU A 130 11.95 -9.36 -9.51
C GLU A 130 12.08 -10.02 -10.89
N GLU A 131 12.47 -11.28 -10.92
CA GLU A 131 12.51 -12.08 -12.15
C GLU A 131 11.13 -12.23 -12.78
N ASN A 132 10.11 -12.29 -11.93
CA ASN A 132 8.72 -12.38 -12.34
C ASN A 132 8.02 -11.01 -12.15
N ASN A 133 7.62 -10.41 -13.26
CA ASN A 133 6.94 -9.10 -13.28
C ASN A 133 5.58 -9.07 -12.54
N SER A 134 5.05 -10.22 -12.14
CA SER A 134 3.83 -10.29 -11.30
C SER A 134 4.10 -10.11 -9.81
N LYS A 135 5.36 -10.02 -9.38
CA LYS A 135 5.75 -9.78 -7.99
C LYS A 135 6.08 -8.33 -7.74
N ILE A 136 5.81 -7.88 -6.52
CA ILE A 136 6.17 -6.54 -6.07
C ILE A 136 7.68 -6.43 -5.94
N SER A 137 8.25 -5.40 -6.55
CA SER A 137 9.69 -5.11 -6.52
C SER A 137 10.01 -3.86 -5.70
N GLY A 138 11.27 -3.71 -5.31
CA GLY A 138 11.77 -2.49 -4.67
C GLY A 138 11.63 -1.26 -5.56
N ALA A 139 11.70 -1.42 -6.89
CA ALA A 139 11.43 -0.33 -7.83
C ALA A 139 9.99 0.18 -7.73
N MET A 140 9.00 -0.72 -7.62
CA MET A 140 7.61 -0.31 -7.41
C MET A 140 7.45 0.42 -6.08
N ALA A 141 8.08 -0.07 -5.01
CA ALA A 141 8.03 0.59 -3.71
C ALA A 141 8.66 1.99 -3.75
N ARG A 142 9.79 2.17 -4.46
CA ARG A 142 10.41 3.49 -4.69
C ARG A 142 9.50 4.43 -5.45
N HIS A 143 8.84 3.94 -6.49
CA HIS A 143 7.90 4.73 -7.29
C HIS A 143 6.77 5.29 -6.42
N TYR A 144 6.09 4.44 -5.66
CA TYR A 144 4.99 4.86 -4.80
C TYR A 144 5.43 5.73 -3.63
N LEU A 145 6.63 5.50 -3.08
CA LEU A 145 7.21 6.36 -2.04
C LEU A 145 7.53 7.76 -2.60
N GLY A 146 8.09 7.83 -3.80
CA GLY A 146 8.33 9.10 -4.49
C GLY A 146 7.05 9.87 -4.77
N GLU A 147 6.00 9.19 -5.25
CA GLU A 147 4.68 9.78 -5.45
C GLU A 147 4.08 10.29 -4.12
N LEU A 148 4.24 9.53 -3.03
CA LEU A 148 3.80 9.93 -1.71
C LEU A 148 4.51 11.22 -1.24
N TYR A 149 5.83 11.30 -1.42
CA TYR A 149 6.60 12.50 -1.07
C TYR A 149 6.16 13.73 -1.87
N LEU A 150 5.84 13.57 -3.16
CA LEU A 150 5.27 14.67 -3.95
C LEU A 150 3.90 15.10 -3.39
N ALA A 151 3.05 14.16 -3.01
CA ALA A 151 1.75 14.45 -2.40
C ALA A 151 1.86 15.10 -1.00
N MET A 152 3.03 14.97 -0.34
CA MET A 152 3.36 15.59 0.95
C MET A 152 4.12 16.91 0.81
N ASP A 153 4.27 17.42 -0.42
CA ASP A 153 5.08 18.61 -0.72
C ASP A 153 6.55 18.47 -0.28
N GLN A 154 7.15 17.29 -0.46
CA GLN A 154 8.53 16.96 -0.13
C GLN A 154 9.33 16.56 -1.37
N PRO A 155 9.50 17.44 -2.38
CA PRO A 155 10.09 17.09 -3.66
C PRO A 155 11.56 16.63 -3.57
N SER A 156 12.32 17.15 -2.60
CA SER A 156 13.71 16.72 -2.39
C SER A 156 13.81 15.25 -2.01
N LYS A 157 12.93 14.77 -1.13
CA LYS A 157 12.87 13.34 -0.78
C LYS A 157 12.38 12.49 -1.96
N ALA A 158 11.43 13.00 -2.75
CA ALA A 158 10.97 12.31 -3.95
C ALA A 158 12.13 12.11 -4.95
N VAL A 159 12.92 13.15 -5.21
CA VAL A 159 14.11 13.05 -6.07
C VAL A 159 15.09 12.01 -5.53
N GLU A 160 15.39 12.01 -4.23
CA GLU A 160 16.33 11.07 -3.62
C GLU A 160 15.92 9.62 -3.85
N VAL A 161 14.67 9.27 -3.60
CA VAL A 161 14.19 7.87 -3.73
C VAL A 161 13.99 7.44 -5.18
N LEU A 162 13.68 8.38 -6.10
CA LEU A 162 13.43 8.08 -7.51
C LEU A 162 14.71 8.09 -8.37
N LYS A 163 15.75 8.80 -7.94
CA LYS A 163 17.01 8.92 -8.69
C LYS A 163 17.59 7.58 -9.16
N PRO A 164 17.66 6.52 -8.31
CA PRO A 164 18.17 5.23 -8.77
C PRO A 164 17.35 4.58 -9.89
N LEU A 165 16.07 4.92 -10.02
CA LEU A 165 15.22 4.43 -11.11
C LEU A 165 15.45 5.22 -12.39
N ALA A 166 15.70 6.52 -12.30
CA ALA A 166 15.94 7.39 -13.44
C ALA A 166 17.34 7.18 -14.06
N GLU A 167 18.33 6.89 -13.23
CA GLU A 167 19.71 6.65 -13.68
C GLU A 167 19.97 5.20 -14.13
N GLY A 168 19.08 4.26 -13.76
CA GLY A 168 19.15 2.87 -14.18
C GLY A 168 18.69 2.70 -15.64
N SER A 169 19.61 2.36 -16.55
CA SER A 169 19.30 2.15 -17.98
C SER A 169 18.19 1.11 -18.24
N GLU A 170 17.92 0.23 -17.30
CA GLU A 170 16.93 -0.84 -17.40
C GLU A 170 15.47 -0.36 -17.29
N TYR A 171 15.23 0.82 -16.71
CA TYR A 171 13.86 1.36 -16.50
C TYR A 171 13.45 2.37 -17.56
N LEU A 172 14.38 2.95 -18.29
CA LEU A 172 14.11 3.91 -19.37
C LEU A 172 13.34 3.30 -20.55
N SER A 173 13.45 1.96 -20.74
CA SER A 173 12.71 1.26 -21.80
C SER A 173 11.20 1.12 -21.52
N LEU A 174 10.74 1.30 -20.29
CA LEU A 174 9.32 1.19 -19.91
C LEU A 174 8.57 2.52 -20.07
N ILE A 175 9.25 3.63 -20.26
CA ILE A 175 8.67 4.98 -20.44
C ILE A 175 8.34 5.23 -21.93
N HIS A 176 8.75 4.37 -22.82
CA HIS A 176 8.55 4.50 -24.27
C HIS A 176 7.43 3.60 -24.84
N ILE A 177 6.45 3.24 -24.02
CA ILE A 177 5.24 2.58 -24.51
C ILE A 177 4.10 3.59 -24.51
#